data_6d6e3366ac1737a05920cd20e02d9c73
#
_entry.id   6d6e3366ac1737a05920cd20e02d9c73
#
_cell.length_a   1.000
_cell.length_b   1.000
_cell.length_c   1.000
_cell.angle_alpha   90.00
_cell.angle_beta   90.00
_cell.angle_gamma   90.00
#
_symmetry.space_group_name_H-M   'P 1'
#
loop_
_entity.id
_entity.type
_entity.pdbx_description
1 polymer ?
#
loop_
_entity_poly.entity_id
_entity_poly.type
_entity_poly.pdbx_seq_one_letter_code
_entity_poly.pdbx_strand_id
1 'polypeptide(L)'
;ALKRPNLATQVGNQGHSEANYFQFKAWMDAGIIKDVTAVTAHMNNPRRWHKWDTNIYKFPSGQQLPKDMEWDAWLGVTPYHEYNKDYHLGQWRCWYDFGMGCLGDWGAHILDTVHEFLELGLPYEVSMKYANGHNDYFFPYSSTILFRFPQRKGMPPVDITWYDGLDNLPPIPAGYGVSGLDPNIPATNQGDTPASSLNPGKIIYTKDLIFK
;
A
#
# COMPACT_ATOMS: atom_id res chain seq x y z
N ALA A 1 16.78 -19.69 9.23
CA ALA A 1 16.09 -20.87 8.68
C ALA A 1 17.07 -22.00 8.36
N LEU A 2 18.10 -21.78 7.52
CA LEU A 2 19.04 -22.85 7.09
C LEU A 2 19.75 -23.57 8.24
N LYS A 3 20.08 -22.87 9.32
CA LYS A 3 20.73 -23.47 10.50
C LYS A 3 19.78 -24.22 11.43
N ARG A 4 18.47 -24.07 11.26
CA ARG A 4 17.43 -24.69 12.07
C ARG A 4 16.23 -25.10 11.21
N PRO A 5 16.37 -26.16 10.39
CA PRO A 5 15.35 -26.56 9.41
C PRO A 5 14.03 -27.05 10.04
N ASN A 6 14.05 -27.34 11.33
CA ASN A 6 12.85 -27.80 12.06
C ASN A 6 11.97 -26.66 12.59
N LEU A 7 12.37 -25.38 12.37
CA LEU A 7 11.56 -24.24 12.75
C LEU A 7 10.65 -23.84 11.56
N ALA A 8 9.36 -23.74 11.83
CA ALA A 8 8.44 -23.10 10.91
C ALA A 8 8.65 -21.58 10.95
N THR A 9 8.90 -20.98 9.80
CA THR A 9 9.07 -19.54 9.66
C THR A 9 8.17 -19.04 8.55
N GLN A 10 7.46 -17.96 8.79
CA GLN A 10 6.56 -17.35 7.82
C GLN A 10 6.65 -15.83 7.88
N VAL A 11 6.73 -15.18 6.72
CA VAL A 11 6.53 -13.74 6.59
C VAL A 11 5.03 -13.48 6.56
N GLY A 12 4.58 -12.46 7.32
CA GLY A 12 3.16 -12.13 7.39
C GLY A 12 2.69 -11.39 6.14
N ASN A 13 1.74 -11.98 5.43
CA ASN A 13 0.88 -11.30 4.46
C ASN A 13 -0.53 -11.90 4.58
N GLN A 14 -1.28 -11.43 5.55
CA GLN A 14 -2.60 -11.95 5.92
C GLN A 14 -3.58 -11.87 4.75
N GLY A 15 -3.46 -10.85 3.88
CA GLY A 15 -4.31 -10.65 2.73
C GLY A 15 -4.47 -11.87 1.82
N HIS A 16 -3.42 -12.68 1.70
CA HIS A 16 -3.46 -13.95 0.95
C HIS A 16 -4.39 -15.01 1.53
N SER A 17 -4.83 -14.86 2.77
CA SER A 17 -5.68 -15.84 3.47
C SER A 17 -7.07 -15.28 3.75
N GLU A 18 -7.38 -14.08 3.28
CA GLU A 18 -8.66 -13.41 3.50
C GLU A 18 -9.67 -13.71 2.39
N ALA A 19 -10.95 -13.55 2.71
CA ALA A 19 -12.04 -13.85 1.77
C ALA A 19 -11.95 -13.08 0.46
N ASN A 20 -11.51 -11.83 0.50
CA ASN A 20 -11.35 -10.99 -0.70
C ASN A 20 -10.30 -11.52 -1.67
N TYR A 21 -9.25 -12.19 -1.20
CA TYR A 21 -8.28 -12.84 -2.07
C TYR A 21 -8.96 -13.93 -2.90
N PHE A 22 -9.68 -14.82 -2.25
CA PHE A 22 -10.38 -15.92 -2.91
C PHE A 22 -11.53 -15.44 -3.80
N GLN A 23 -12.24 -14.38 -3.40
CA GLN A 23 -13.27 -13.76 -4.21
C GLN A 23 -12.70 -13.15 -5.49
N PHE A 24 -11.59 -12.40 -5.39
CA PHE A 24 -10.92 -11.85 -6.54
C PHE A 24 -10.46 -12.95 -7.50
N LYS A 25 -9.85 -14.01 -6.95
CA LYS A 25 -9.45 -15.18 -7.72
C LYS A 25 -10.64 -15.80 -8.46
N ALA A 26 -11.75 -16.03 -7.77
CA ALA A 26 -12.95 -16.61 -8.36
C ALA A 26 -13.51 -15.75 -9.50
N TRP A 27 -13.49 -14.43 -9.38
CA TRP A 27 -13.92 -13.53 -10.44
C TRP A 27 -12.98 -13.53 -11.64
N MET A 28 -11.68 -13.67 -11.42
CA MET A 28 -10.70 -13.84 -12.50
C MET A 28 -10.91 -15.17 -13.24
N ASP A 29 -11.03 -16.28 -12.49
CA ASP A 29 -11.25 -17.62 -13.03
C ASP A 29 -12.57 -17.72 -13.82
N ALA A 30 -13.60 -17.00 -13.39
CA ALA A 30 -14.90 -16.92 -14.09
C ALA A 30 -14.90 -15.94 -15.28
N GLY A 31 -13.81 -15.21 -15.53
CA GLY A 31 -13.73 -14.21 -16.58
C GLY A 31 -14.59 -12.97 -16.36
N ILE A 32 -15.01 -12.71 -15.12
CA ILE A 32 -15.76 -11.51 -14.73
C ILE A 32 -14.84 -10.31 -14.74
N ILE A 33 -13.65 -10.43 -14.11
CA ILE A 33 -12.58 -9.43 -14.19
C ILE A 33 -11.71 -9.77 -15.41
N LYS A 34 -11.87 -8.99 -16.46
CA LYS A 34 -11.11 -9.13 -17.70
C LYS A 34 -10.88 -7.75 -18.33
N ASP A 35 -9.97 -7.66 -19.27
CA ASP A 35 -9.67 -6.42 -20.00
C ASP A 35 -9.40 -5.23 -19.08
N VAL A 36 -8.69 -5.49 -17.98
CA VAL A 36 -8.31 -4.44 -17.02
C VAL A 36 -7.29 -3.51 -17.67
N THR A 37 -7.62 -2.24 -17.73
CA THR A 37 -6.79 -1.19 -18.34
C THR A 37 -6.19 -0.22 -17.34
N ALA A 38 -6.81 -0.08 -16.17
CA ALA A 38 -6.31 0.78 -15.11
C ALA A 38 -6.67 0.24 -13.72
N VAL A 39 -5.85 0.57 -12.76
CA VAL A 39 -6.11 0.36 -11.34
C VAL A 39 -5.69 1.61 -10.59
N THR A 40 -6.55 2.09 -9.69
CA THR A 40 -6.14 3.04 -8.66
C THR A 40 -6.05 2.33 -7.32
N ALA A 41 -4.98 2.56 -6.59
CA ALA A 41 -4.77 2.01 -5.27
C ALA A 41 -4.45 3.15 -4.30
N HIS A 42 -4.92 3.06 -3.07
CA HIS A 42 -4.76 4.18 -2.15
C HIS A 42 -4.66 3.74 -0.69
N MET A 43 -3.92 4.55 0.05
CA MET A 43 -3.77 4.45 1.49
C MET A 43 -3.87 5.84 2.11
N ASN A 44 -5.01 6.12 2.72
CA ASN A 44 -5.33 7.40 3.33
C ASN A 44 -5.37 7.35 4.86
N ASN A 45 -4.87 6.28 5.48
CA ASN A 45 -4.85 6.15 6.93
C ASN A 45 -3.64 6.92 7.53
N PRO A 46 -3.87 7.97 8.35
CA PRO A 46 -2.83 8.85 8.85
C PRO A 46 -1.86 8.21 9.85
N ARG A 47 -2.18 7.05 10.41
CA ARG A 47 -1.32 6.40 11.43
C ARG A 47 0.06 5.98 10.93
N ARG A 48 0.29 6.05 9.62
CA ARG A 48 1.60 5.76 8.99
C ARG A 48 2.41 7.01 8.75
N TRP A 49 1.84 8.17 9.02
CA TRP A 49 2.50 9.46 8.93
C TRP A 49 2.61 10.09 10.30
N HIS A 50 3.76 10.54 10.59
CA HIS A 50 3.95 11.53 11.63
C HIS A 50 3.30 12.83 11.18
N LYS A 51 2.91 13.68 12.12
CA LYS A 51 2.66 15.10 11.83
C LYS A 51 4.01 15.76 11.62
N TRP A 52 4.58 15.58 10.45
CA TRP A 52 5.91 16.04 10.15
C TRP A 52 5.97 17.55 10.11
N ASP A 53 6.90 18.07 10.85
CA ASP A 53 7.45 19.37 10.53
C ASP A 53 8.40 19.19 9.34
N THR A 54 8.02 19.68 8.18
CA THR A 54 8.87 19.66 6.97
C THR A 54 10.17 20.46 7.12
N ASN A 55 10.32 21.20 8.22
CA ASN A 55 11.53 21.90 8.60
C ASN A 55 12.52 21.03 9.41
N ILE A 56 12.30 19.74 9.52
CA ILE A 56 13.27 18.80 10.09
C ILE A 56 14.39 18.58 9.08
N TYR A 57 15.60 19.06 9.42
CA TYR A 57 16.80 18.95 8.58
C TYR A 57 17.89 18.09 9.23
N LYS A 58 17.55 17.26 10.20
CA LYS A 58 18.45 16.34 10.89
C LYS A 58 17.66 15.24 11.58
N PHE A 59 18.33 14.14 11.86
CA PHE A 59 17.76 13.11 12.71
C PHE A 59 17.55 13.63 14.14
N PRO A 60 16.51 13.16 14.86
CA PRO A 60 16.26 13.58 16.23
C PRO A 60 17.42 13.16 17.16
N SER A 61 17.64 13.95 18.18
CA SER A 61 18.68 13.70 19.19
C SER A 61 18.43 12.41 19.94
N GLY A 62 19.50 11.75 20.38
CA GLY A 62 19.45 10.54 21.18
C GLY A 62 18.65 10.72 22.47
N GLN A 63 17.97 9.67 22.85
CA GLN A 63 17.21 9.56 24.11
C GLN A 63 17.68 8.33 24.88
N GLN A 64 17.30 8.27 26.15
CA GLN A 64 17.60 7.09 26.97
C GLN A 64 16.97 5.84 26.36
N LEU A 65 17.78 4.83 26.10
CA LEU A 65 17.33 3.55 25.61
C LEU A 65 16.46 2.83 26.66
N PRO A 66 15.29 2.31 26.30
CA PRO A 66 14.52 1.44 27.18
C PRO A 66 15.33 0.20 27.60
N LYS A 67 15.18 -0.23 28.86
CA LYS A 67 15.99 -1.33 29.42
C LYS A 67 15.86 -2.66 28.70
N ASP A 68 14.69 -2.89 28.10
CA ASP A 68 14.35 -4.18 27.44
C ASP A 68 14.48 -4.11 25.92
N MET A 69 15.20 -3.10 25.39
CA MET A 69 15.36 -2.91 23.96
C MET A 69 16.81 -3.17 23.51
N GLU A 70 16.97 -4.12 22.61
CA GLU A 70 18.22 -4.41 21.91
C GLU A 70 18.33 -3.51 20.67
N TRP A 71 18.83 -2.30 20.86
CA TRP A 71 18.82 -1.27 19.83
C TRP A 71 19.68 -1.62 18.62
N ASP A 72 20.86 -2.19 18.81
CA ASP A 72 21.72 -2.63 17.71
C ASP A 72 21.08 -3.74 16.88
N ALA A 73 20.36 -4.65 17.54
CA ALA A 73 19.58 -5.69 16.83
C ALA A 73 18.41 -5.09 16.05
N TRP A 74 17.78 -4.04 16.57
CA TRP A 74 16.71 -3.32 15.87
C TRP A 74 17.24 -2.56 14.66
N LEU A 75 18.38 -1.87 14.77
CA LEU A 75 19.03 -1.18 13.66
C LEU A 75 19.41 -2.15 12.53
N GLY A 76 19.88 -3.35 12.88
CA GLY A 76 20.23 -4.37 11.90
C GLY A 76 21.36 -3.95 11.00
N VAL A 77 21.03 -3.72 9.71
CA VAL A 77 22.00 -3.32 8.66
C VAL A 77 21.96 -1.83 8.33
N THR A 78 21.11 -1.06 9.01
CA THR A 78 21.01 0.38 8.78
C THR A 78 22.22 1.13 9.35
N PRO A 79 22.52 2.36 8.89
CA PRO A 79 23.49 3.21 9.57
C PRO A 79 23.16 3.38 11.05
N TYR A 80 24.18 3.57 11.88
CA TYR A 80 23.96 3.79 13.30
C TYR A 80 23.25 5.13 13.54
N HIS A 81 22.21 5.06 14.33
CA HIS A 81 21.49 6.22 14.89
C HIS A 81 21.33 6.02 16.39
N GLU A 82 21.45 7.09 17.15
CA GLU A 82 21.06 7.06 18.55
C GLU A 82 19.57 6.76 18.69
N TYR A 83 19.20 6.01 19.72
CA TYR A 83 17.79 5.73 19.97
C TYR A 83 16.97 7.02 20.12
N ASN A 84 15.85 7.06 19.45
CA ASN A 84 14.79 8.04 19.68
C ASN A 84 13.42 7.39 19.53
N LYS A 85 12.49 7.73 20.44
CA LYS A 85 11.13 7.20 20.41
C LYS A 85 10.38 7.49 19.10
N ASP A 86 10.79 8.53 18.37
CA ASP A 86 10.18 8.90 17.10
C ASP A 86 10.47 7.92 15.97
N TYR A 87 11.41 7.01 16.14
CA TYR A 87 11.60 5.87 15.25
C TYR A 87 10.74 4.67 15.61
N HIS A 88 10.39 4.53 16.89
CA HIS A 88 9.74 3.37 17.44
C HIS A 88 8.23 3.33 17.14
N LEU A 89 7.60 2.17 17.35
CA LEU A 89 6.16 1.91 17.18
C LEU A 89 5.56 2.29 15.81
N GLY A 90 6.36 2.16 14.76
CA GLY A 90 5.85 2.27 13.39
C GLY A 90 6.26 3.53 12.64
N GLN A 91 6.79 4.54 13.32
CA GLN A 91 7.22 5.79 12.67
C GLN A 91 8.48 5.61 11.83
N TRP A 92 9.32 4.62 12.14
CA TRP A 92 10.51 4.25 11.37
C TRP A 92 10.22 4.07 9.87
N ARG A 93 9.00 3.67 9.51
CA ARG A 93 8.59 3.43 8.12
C ARG A 93 8.71 4.65 7.22
N CYS A 94 8.66 5.83 7.80
CA CYS A 94 8.70 7.09 7.06
C CYS A 94 10.11 7.64 6.86
N TRP A 95 11.12 7.14 7.60
CA TRP A 95 12.50 7.56 7.46
C TRP A 95 13.20 6.75 6.38
N TYR A 96 13.97 7.42 5.50
CA TYR A 96 14.69 6.75 4.41
C TYR A 96 15.65 5.66 4.89
N ASP A 97 16.33 5.89 6.02
CA ASP A 97 17.31 4.93 6.55
C ASP A 97 16.67 3.65 7.10
N PHE A 98 15.39 3.68 7.44
CA PHE A 98 14.74 2.56 8.13
C PHE A 98 13.59 1.92 7.35
N GLY A 99 12.90 2.69 6.54
CA GLY A 99 11.66 2.26 5.90
C GLY A 99 11.58 2.59 4.41
N MET A 100 10.42 2.31 3.84
CA MET A 100 10.14 2.53 2.43
C MET A 100 8.84 3.35 2.22
N GLY A 101 8.48 4.16 3.21
CA GLY A 101 7.29 4.98 3.16
C GLY A 101 5.98 4.18 3.10
N CYS A 102 4.91 4.86 2.74
CA CYS A 102 3.58 4.26 2.69
C CYS A 102 3.44 3.18 1.62
N LEU A 103 3.97 3.43 0.43
CA LEU A 103 3.92 2.45 -0.66
C LEU A 103 4.66 1.16 -0.29
N GLY A 104 5.84 1.25 0.31
CA GLY A 104 6.59 0.07 0.72
C GLY A 104 5.93 -0.73 1.84
N ASP A 105 5.24 -0.04 2.77
CA ASP A 105 4.53 -0.68 3.88
C ASP A 105 3.17 -1.26 3.44
N TRP A 106 2.33 -0.46 2.80
CA TRP A 106 0.96 -0.85 2.46
C TRP A 106 0.74 -1.28 1.00
N GLY A 107 1.62 -0.86 0.11
CA GLY A 107 1.51 -1.27 -1.29
C GLY A 107 1.57 -2.78 -1.46
N ALA A 108 2.41 -3.46 -0.68
CA ALA A 108 2.49 -4.91 -0.65
C ALA A 108 1.16 -5.59 -0.27
N HIS A 109 0.32 -4.95 0.56
CA HIS A 109 -0.98 -5.49 0.95
C HIS A 109 -2.09 -5.14 -0.04
N ILE A 110 -2.08 -3.92 -0.56
CA ILE A 110 -3.16 -3.41 -1.40
C ILE A 110 -3.00 -3.86 -2.86
N LEU A 111 -1.78 -3.88 -3.38
CA LEU A 111 -1.48 -4.22 -4.77
C LEU A 111 -1.23 -5.72 -5.00
N ASP A 112 -1.07 -6.50 -3.95
CA ASP A 112 -0.71 -7.91 -3.99
C ASP A 112 -1.60 -8.73 -4.95
N THR A 113 -2.90 -8.77 -4.72
CA THR A 113 -3.84 -9.51 -5.57
C THR A 113 -3.89 -9.00 -6.99
N VAL A 114 -3.74 -7.69 -7.21
CA VAL A 114 -3.66 -7.10 -8.55
C VAL A 114 -2.38 -7.56 -9.25
N HIS A 115 -1.26 -7.53 -8.53
CA HIS A 115 0.02 -7.94 -9.09
C HIS A 115 0.02 -9.41 -9.48
N GLU A 116 -0.52 -10.27 -8.63
CA GLU A 116 -0.60 -11.71 -8.86
C GLU A 116 -1.58 -12.05 -9.99
N PHE A 117 -2.84 -11.69 -9.84
CA PHE A 117 -3.90 -12.15 -10.74
C PHE A 117 -3.90 -11.47 -12.11
N LEU A 118 -3.34 -10.27 -12.22
CA LEU A 118 -3.11 -9.65 -13.52
C LEU A 118 -1.74 -10.02 -14.13
N GLU A 119 -0.96 -10.88 -13.47
CA GLU A 119 0.36 -11.34 -13.95
C GLU A 119 1.27 -10.17 -14.36
N LEU A 120 1.35 -9.12 -13.54
CA LEU A 120 1.93 -7.84 -13.94
C LEU A 120 3.41 -7.90 -14.29
N GLY A 121 4.20 -8.67 -13.53
CA GLY A 121 5.65 -8.67 -13.67
C GLY A 121 6.26 -7.32 -13.26
N LEU A 122 7.23 -6.83 -14.04
CA LEU A 122 7.88 -5.55 -13.77
C LEU A 122 7.27 -4.43 -14.63
N PRO A 123 7.07 -3.24 -14.06
CA PRO A 123 6.67 -2.08 -14.84
C PRO A 123 7.81 -1.63 -15.76
N TYR A 124 7.47 -1.16 -16.95
CA TYR A 124 8.46 -0.56 -17.85
C TYR A 124 8.66 0.94 -17.60
N GLU A 125 7.74 1.56 -16.88
CA GLU A 125 7.82 2.95 -16.47
C GLU A 125 7.27 3.13 -15.07
N VAL A 126 8.01 3.87 -14.23
CA VAL A 126 7.56 4.36 -12.92
C VAL A 126 7.77 5.86 -12.90
N SER A 127 6.73 6.62 -12.63
CA SER A 127 6.82 8.08 -12.59
C SER A 127 6.08 8.68 -11.40
N MET A 128 6.78 9.56 -10.68
CA MET A 128 6.19 10.40 -9.65
C MET A 128 5.33 11.47 -10.32
N LYS A 129 4.03 11.50 -9.99
CA LYS A 129 3.09 12.51 -10.49
C LYS A 129 2.88 13.64 -9.50
N TYR A 130 2.97 13.33 -8.22
CA TYR A 130 2.80 14.27 -7.13
C TYR A 130 3.57 13.80 -5.91
N ALA A 131 4.19 14.74 -5.20
CA ALA A 131 4.79 14.50 -3.89
C ALA A 131 4.74 15.78 -3.06
N ASN A 132 4.35 15.65 -1.81
CA ASN A 132 4.28 16.74 -0.86
C ASN A 132 4.80 16.32 0.52
N GLY A 133 5.44 17.25 1.23
CA GLY A 133 5.89 17.05 2.60
C GLY A 133 7.06 16.07 2.74
N HIS A 134 7.96 15.99 1.76
CA HIS A 134 9.19 15.21 1.82
C HIS A 134 10.42 16.09 1.96
N ASN A 135 11.49 15.51 2.42
CA ASN A 135 12.83 16.10 2.44
C ASN A 135 13.91 15.00 2.32
N ASP A 136 15.16 15.34 2.63
CA ASP A 136 16.30 14.40 2.52
C ASP A 136 16.28 13.27 3.58
N TYR A 137 15.38 13.28 4.54
CA TYR A 137 15.34 12.34 5.67
C TYR A 137 14.17 11.38 5.62
N PHE A 138 13.03 11.80 5.07
CA PHE A 138 11.82 10.99 5.09
C PHE A 138 10.97 11.10 3.83
N PHE A 139 10.17 10.06 3.62
CA PHE A 139 9.26 9.93 2.50
C PHE A 139 8.16 11.00 2.51
N PRO A 140 7.54 11.27 1.34
CA PRO A 140 6.45 12.22 1.25
C PRO A 140 5.32 11.96 2.24
N TYR A 141 4.72 13.03 2.72
CA TYR A 141 3.46 12.99 3.46
C TYR A 141 2.31 12.51 2.58
N SER A 142 2.32 12.90 1.31
CA SER A 142 1.40 12.42 0.30
C SER A 142 2.11 12.28 -1.04
N SER A 143 1.76 11.24 -1.77
CA SER A 143 2.33 10.98 -3.09
C SER A 143 1.35 10.35 -4.07
N THR A 144 1.59 10.62 -5.36
CA THR A 144 0.93 9.91 -6.45
C THR A 144 1.99 9.34 -7.38
N ILE A 145 1.98 8.02 -7.55
CA ILE A 145 2.97 7.31 -8.34
C ILE A 145 2.25 6.49 -9.42
N LEU A 146 2.66 6.66 -10.66
CA LEU A 146 2.16 5.89 -11.79
C LEU A 146 3.15 4.77 -12.14
N PHE A 147 2.63 3.57 -12.26
CA PHE A 147 3.33 2.38 -12.77
C PHE A 147 2.67 1.94 -14.06
N ARG A 148 3.46 1.74 -15.12
CA ARG A 148 2.97 1.25 -16.39
C ARG A 148 3.49 -0.15 -16.68
N PHE A 149 2.56 -1.04 -16.99
CA PHE A 149 2.87 -2.43 -17.29
C PHE A 149 2.54 -2.75 -18.76
N PRO A 150 3.41 -3.53 -19.41
CA PRO A 150 3.20 -3.85 -20.82
C PRO A 150 2.01 -4.79 -21.00
N GLN A 151 1.63 -4.99 -22.24
CA GLN A 151 0.71 -6.07 -22.61
C GLN A 151 1.28 -7.43 -22.15
N ARG A 152 0.42 -8.23 -21.56
CA ARG A 152 0.73 -9.60 -21.13
C ARG A 152 -0.13 -10.58 -21.94
N LYS A 153 0.21 -11.88 -21.85
CA LYS A 153 -0.50 -12.92 -22.57
C LYS A 153 -2.01 -12.87 -22.32
N GLY A 154 -2.78 -12.49 -23.34
CA GLY A 154 -4.23 -12.36 -23.24
C GLY A 154 -4.78 -11.18 -22.45
N MET A 155 -3.91 -10.30 -21.95
CA MET A 155 -4.31 -9.13 -21.15
C MET A 155 -3.74 -7.83 -21.74
N PRO A 156 -4.52 -6.73 -21.78
CA PRO A 156 -4.06 -5.45 -22.28
C PRO A 156 -2.96 -4.82 -21.41
N PRO A 157 -2.26 -3.79 -21.89
CA PRO A 157 -1.44 -2.94 -21.05
C PRO A 157 -2.28 -2.36 -19.90
N VAL A 158 -1.67 -2.15 -18.74
CA VAL A 158 -2.38 -1.60 -17.58
C VAL A 158 -1.56 -0.52 -16.90
N ASP A 159 -2.21 0.56 -16.54
CA ASP A 159 -1.67 1.63 -15.71
C ASP A 159 -2.17 1.46 -14.26
N ILE A 160 -1.24 1.44 -13.31
CA ILE A 160 -1.57 1.42 -11.90
C ILE A 160 -1.14 2.75 -11.29
N THR A 161 -2.07 3.45 -10.67
CA THR A 161 -1.78 4.69 -9.95
C THR A 161 -1.97 4.50 -8.46
N TRP A 162 -0.89 4.66 -7.74
CA TRP A 162 -0.87 4.69 -6.28
C TRP A 162 -1.12 6.10 -5.76
N TYR A 163 -1.95 6.20 -4.74
CA TYR A 163 -2.21 7.43 -4.00
C TYR A 163 -2.00 7.18 -2.52
N ASP A 164 -1.30 8.06 -1.85
CA ASP A 164 -1.23 8.09 -0.40
C ASP A 164 -1.31 9.50 0.16
N GLY A 165 -1.74 9.60 1.40
CA GLY A 165 -1.99 10.86 2.11
C GLY A 165 -3.46 11.08 2.42
N LEU A 166 -3.73 11.93 3.42
CA LEU A 166 -5.09 12.22 3.89
C LEU A 166 -5.97 12.87 2.82
N ASP A 167 -5.38 13.79 2.06
CA ASP A 167 -6.09 14.62 1.09
C ASP A 167 -5.73 14.30 -0.37
N ASN A 168 -4.99 13.22 -0.57
CA ASN A 168 -4.55 12.78 -1.89
C ASN A 168 -5.20 11.45 -2.25
N LEU A 169 -6.47 11.52 -2.62
CA LEU A 169 -7.30 10.37 -2.95
C LEU A 169 -7.41 10.20 -4.47
N PRO A 170 -7.63 8.96 -4.95
CA PRO A 170 -7.92 8.73 -6.36
C PRO A 170 -9.24 9.38 -6.77
N PRO A 171 -9.43 9.67 -8.07
CA PRO A 171 -10.73 10.00 -8.60
C PRO A 171 -11.75 8.91 -8.23
N ILE A 172 -12.91 9.33 -7.76
CA ILE A 172 -13.95 8.41 -7.34
C ILE A 172 -14.91 8.15 -8.51
N PRO A 173 -15.15 6.89 -8.87
CA PRO A 173 -16.09 6.56 -9.94
C PRO A 173 -17.51 7.04 -9.62
N ALA A 174 -18.25 7.44 -10.65
CA ALA A 174 -19.66 7.75 -10.51
C ALA A 174 -20.42 6.54 -9.93
N GLY A 175 -21.28 6.80 -8.98
CA GLY A 175 -22.05 5.73 -8.28
C GLY A 175 -21.29 5.02 -7.16
N TYR A 176 -20.07 5.43 -6.85
CA TYR A 176 -19.37 4.90 -5.68
C TYR A 176 -20.12 5.25 -4.39
N GLY A 177 -20.35 4.25 -3.53
CA GLY A 177 -21.04 4.47 -2.26
C GLY A 177 -22.56 4.66 -2.37
N VAL A 178 -23.15 4.49 -3.55
CA VAL A 178 -24.61 4.45 -3.71
C VAL A 178 -25.08 3.04 -3.36
N SER A 179 -25.98 2.94 -2.38
CA SER A 179 -26.63 1.69 -2.01
C SER A 179 -27.52 1.23 -3.19
N GLY A 180 -27.23 0.11 -3.74
CA GLY A 180 -27.92 -0.48 -4.90
C GLY A 180 -27.33 -1.83 -5.23
N LEU A 181 -26.48 -2.33 -4.33
CA LEU A 181 -25.91 -3.66 -4.41
C LEU A 181 -27.02 -4.69 -4.23
N ASP A 182 -26.95 -5.76 -4.99
CA ASP A 182 -27.79 -6.93 -4.82
C ASP A 182 -27.81 -7.32 -3.35
N PRO A 183 -29.00 -7.34 -2.69
CA PRO A 183 -29.11 -7.67 -1.28
C PRO A 183 -28.61 -9.08 -0.94
N ASN A 184 -28.41 -9.93 -1.96
CA ASN A 184 -27.87 -11.27 -1.81
C ASN A 184 -26.34 -11.33 -1.83
N ILE A 185 -25.66 -10.23 -2.13
CA ILE A 185 -24.20 -10.13 -2.02
C ILE A 185 -23.87 -9.62 -0.63
N PRO A 186 -23.21 -10.42 0.22
CA PRO A 186 -22.78 -9.94 1.53
C PRO A 186 -21.97 -8.65 1.35
N ALA A 187 -22.29 -7.63 2.12
CA ALA A 187 -21.46 -6.43 2.21
C ALA A 187 -20.08 -6.84 2.74
N THR A 188 -19.18 -7.18 1.85
CA THR A 188 -17.81 -7.64 2.17
C THR A 188 -16.92 -6.51 2.67
N ASN A 189 -17.33 -5.28 2.43
CA ASN A 189 -16.82 -4.09 3.07
C ASN A 189 -18.02 -3.27 3.52
N GLN A 190 -17.85 -2.46 4.53
CA GLN A 190 -18.81 -1.46 4.97
C GLN A 190 -19.07 -0.46 3.84
N GLY A 191 -19.71 -0.97 2.77
CA GLY A 191 -19.65 -0.43 1.42
C GLY A 191 -20.52 0.78 1.14
N ASP A 192 -21.21 1.29 2.14
CA ASP A 192 -21.99 2.52 2.03
C ASP A 192 -21.26 3.72 2.63
N THR A 193 -19.94 3.71 2.54
CA THR A 193 -19.13 4.83 2.98
C THR A 193 -19.27 5.97 1.96
N PRO A 194 -19.65 7.18 2.38
CA PRO A 194 -19.66 8.35 1.49
C PRO A 194 -18.32 8.51 0.79
N ALA A 195 -18.33 9.06 -0.42
CA ALA A 195 -17.14 9.31 -1.21
C ALA A 195 -16.03 10.07 -0.47
N SER A 196 -16.40 10.85 0.55
CA SER A 196 -15.48 11.57 1.44
C SER A 196 -14.71 10.67 2.42
N SER A 197 -15.00 9.38 2.46
CA SER A 197 -14.40 8.42 3.40
C SER A 197 -14.01 7.10 2.73
N LEU A 198 -13.26 7.17 1.62
CA LEU A 198 -12.63 6.02 1.01
C LEU A 198 -11.80 5.26 2.03
N ASN A 199 -12.14 3.99 2.28
CA ASN A 199 -11.28 3.08 3.03
C ASN A 199 -10.04 2.74 2.19
N PRO A 200 -8.88 2.49 2.82
CA PRO A 200 -7.71 2.01 2.11
C PRO A 200 -8.03 0.81 1.23
N GLY A 201 -7.60 0.85 -0.02
CA GLY A 201 -7.94 -0.20 -0.96
C GLY A 201 -7.57 0.11 -2.41
N LYS A 202 -8.28 -0.52 -3.32
CA LYS A 202 -8.05 -0.38 -4.75
C LYS A 202 -9.36 -0.36 -5.53
N ILE A 203 -9.33 0.28 -6.69
CA ILE A 203 -10.42 0.31 -7.67
C ILE A 203 -9.87 -0.19 -9.00
N ILE A 204 -10.53 -1.16 -9.59
CA ILE A 204 -10.11 -1.83 -10.82
C ILE A 204 -11.06 -1.42 -11.94
N TYR A 205 -10.50 -0.92 -13.02
CA TYR A 205 -11.24 -0.43 -14.18
C TYR A 205 -11.07 -1.40 -15.35
N THR A 206 -12.17 -1.92 -15.81
CA THR A 206 -12.25 -2.68 -17.05
C THR A 206 -12.98 -1.85 -18.10
N LYS A 207 -13.12 -2.39 -19.31
CA LYS A 207 -13.89 -1.74 -20.38
C LYS A 207 -15.34 -1.45 -19.98
N ASP A 208 -15.97 -2.38 -19.26
CA ASP A 208 -17.41 -2.38 -19.03
C ASP A 208 -17.80 -2.30 -17.54
N LEU A 209 -16.89 -2.62 -16.63
CA LEU A 209 -17.14 -2.72 -15.20
C LEU A 209 -16.06 -2.03 -14.37
N ILE A 210 -16.46 -1.62 -13.17
CA ILE A 210 -15.57 -1.09 -12.15
C ILE A 210 -15.76 -1.91 -10.88
N PHE A 211 -14.64 -2.41 -10.33
CA PHE A 211 -14.61 -3.18 -9.09
C PHE A 211 -13.92 -2.39 -7.98
N LYS A 212 -14.43 -2.47 -6.76
CA LYS A 212 -13.89 -1.79 -5.58
C LYS A 212 -13.70 -2.76 -4.41
#